data_87cf4f4cf5050aee8bf2877427f96b0d
#
_entry.id   87cf4f4cf5050aee8bf2877427f96b0d
#
_cell.length_a   1.000
_cell.length_b   1.000
_cell.length_c   1.000
_cell.angle_alpha   90.00
_cell.angle_beta   90.00
_cell.angle_gamma   90.00
#
_symmetry.space_group_name_H-M   'P 1'
#
loop_
_entity.id
_entity.type
_entity.pdbx_description
1 polymer ?
#
loop_
_entity_poly.entity_id
_entity_poly.type
_entity_poly.pdbx_seq_one_letter_code
_entity_poly.pdbx_strand_id
1 'polypeptide(L)' 'MAVKKCRSMKVYEQSGYHYKATPTITLKGLWLKEFGFSEGTQIRVQCENGKLTITPLLKHESLMD' A
#
# COMPACT_ATOMS: atom_id res chain seq x y z
N MET A 1 2.02 -22.21 3.16
CA MET A 1 3.36 -21.70 3.36
C MET A 1 3.48 -20.26 2.91
N ALA A 2 4.07 -19.43 3.72
CA ALA A 2 4.16 -18.02 3.40
C ALA A 2 5.22 -17.77 2.35
N VAL A 3 4.90 -16.92 1.40
CA VAL A 3 5.84 -16.51 0.37
C VAL A 3 6.24 -15.08 0.68
N LYS A 4 7.53 -14.87 0.81
CA LYS A 4 8.06 -13.55 1.07
C LYS A 4 8.87 -13.09 -0.11
N LYS A 5 8.55 -11.93 -0.60
CA LYS A 5 9.33 -11.31 -1.66
C LYS A 5 9.63 -9.88 -1.27
N CYS A 6 10.84 -9.47 -1.54
CA CYS A 6 11.26 -8.11 -1.22
C CYS A 6 11.50 -7.36 -2.51
N ARG A 7 11.09 -6.11 -2.52
CA ARG A 7 11.29 -5.24 -3.65
C ARG A 7 11.91 -3.95 -3.17
N SER A 8 12.86 -3.47 -3.91
CA SER A 8 13.47 -2.17 -3.61
C SER A 8 12.86 -1.13 -4.52
N MET A 9 12.47 -0.03 -3.94
CA MET A 9 11.92 1.05 -4.74
C MET A 9 12.22 2.36 -4.04
N LYS A 10 11.97 3.43 -4.73
CA LYS A 10 12.27 4.76 -4.25
C LYS A 10 11.02 5.51 -3.93
N VAL A 11 11.13 6.43 -2.98
CA VAL A 11 10.11 7.43 -2.78
C VAL A 11 10.32 8.51 -3.83
N TYR A 12 9.28 8.81 -4.58
CA TYR A 12 9.34 9.82 -5.62
C TYR A 12 8.60 11.05 -5.14
N GLU A 13 8.78 12.12 -5.86
CA GLU A 13 8.05 13.33 -5.58
C GLU A 13 6.96 13.49 -6.62
N GLN A 14 5.83 13.96 -6.18
CA GLN A 14 4.70 14.21 -7.05
C GLN A 14 4.10 15.54 -6.66
N SER A 15 3.55 16.27 -7.63
CA SER A 15 2.88 17.52 -7.34
C SER A 15 1.65 17.25 -6.51
N GLY A 16 1.60 17.85 -5.35
CA GLY A 16 0.44 17.72 -4.51
C GLY A 16 -0.43 18.95 -4.58
N TYR A 17 -1.19 19.13 -3.54
CA TYR A 17 -2.07 20.26 -3.42
C TYR A 17 -1.26 21.56 -3.45
N HIS A 18 -1.68 22.53 -4.23
CA HIS A 18 -0.98 23.82 -4.39
C HIS A 18 0.41 23.65 -4.99
N TYR A 19 0.60 22.62 -5.80
CA TYR A 19 1.84 22.39 -6.53
C TYR A 19 3.05 22.13 -5.63
N LYS A 20 2.80 21.75 -4.40
CA LYS A 20 3.90 21.38 -3.52
C LYS A 20 4.38 19.96 -3.85
N ALA A 21 5.68 19.79 -3.86
CA ALA A 21 6.25 18.47 -4.04
C ALA A 21 5.89 17.61 -2.83
N THR A 22 5.39 16.42 -3.07
CA THR A 22 4.92 15.54 -2.03
C THR A 22 5.57 14.18 -2.16
N PRO A 23 6.13 13.63 -1.08
CA PRO A 23 6.71 12.29 -1.16
C PRO A 23 5.63 11.27 -1.52
N THR A 24 5.95 10.40 -2.47
CA THR A 24 4.96 9.46 -2.99
C THR A 24 5.58 8.09 -3.17
N ILE A 25 4.86 7.07 -2.73
CA ILE A 25 5.23 5.69 -2.96
C ILE A 25 4.14 5.06 -3.81
N THR A 26 4.52 4.52 -4.96
CA THR A 26 3.58 3.88 -5.85
C THR A 26 3.85 2.39 -5.89
N LEU A 27 2.82 1.60 -5.59
CA LEU A 27 2.88 0.16 -5.68
C LEU A 27 2.01 -0.25 -6.85
N LYS A 28 2.60 -0.89 -7.84
CA LYS A 28 1.88 -1.22 -9.04
C LYS A 28 2.44 -2.48 -9.66
N GLY A 29 1.56 -3.36 -10.10
CA GLY A 29 1.99 -4.57 -10.75
C GLY A 29 1.05 -5.72 -10.47
N LEU A 30 1.10 -6.73 -11.34
CA LEU A 30 0.26 -7.90 -11.16
C LEU A 30 0.63 -8.68 -9.90
N TRP A 31 1.83 -8.49 -9.43
CA TRP A 31 2.27 -9.17 -8.21
C TRP A 31 1.42 -8.82 -7.00
N LEU A 32 0.73 -7.70 -7.04
CA LEU A 32 -0.15 -7.33 -5.95
C LEU A 32 -1.27 -8.32 -5.76
N LYS A 33 -1.77 -8.89 -6.85
CA LYS A 33 -2.83 -9.88 -6.76
C LYS A 33 -2.38 -11.15 -6.07
N GLU A 34 -1.10 -11.49 -6.24
CA GLU A 34 -0.56 -12.69 -5.61
C GLU A 34 -0.60 -12.60 -4.10
N PHE A 35 -0.60 -11.39 -3.57
CA PHE A 35 -0.53 -11.19 -2.13
C PHE A 35 -1.84 -10.63 -1.56
N GLY A 36 -2.92 -10.71 -2.31
CA GLY A 36 -4.22 -10.36 -1.79
C GLY A 36 -4.66 -8.93 -2.06
N PHE A 37 -3.97 -8.23 -2.93
CA PHE A 37 -4.29 -6.83 -3.22
C PHE A 37 -4.82 -6.69 -4.64
N SER A 38 -6.02 -7.18 -4.85
CA SER A 38 -6.63 -7.02 -6.18
C SER A 38 -7.41 -5.71 -6.24
N GLU A 39 -7.80 -5.35 -7.44
CA GLU A 39 -8.55 -4.11 -7.64
C GLU A 39 -9.80 -4.09 -6.78
N GLY A 40 -10.07 -2.97 -6.18
CA GLY A 40 -11.24 -2.81 -5.34
C GLY A 40 -11.08 -3.25 -3.90
N THR A 41 -9.98 -3.88 -3.58
CA THR A 41 -9.74 -4.32 -2.21
C THR A 41 -9.41 -3.12 -1.34
N GLN A 42 -10.06 -3.03 -0.21
CA GLN A 42 -9.72 -1.99 0.75
C GLN A 42 -8.50 -2.41 1.54
N ILE A 43 -7.66 -1.46 1.85
CA ILE A 43 -6.43 -1.74 2.55
C ILE A 43 -6.30 -0.87 3.78
N ARG A 44 -5.48 -1.32 4.70
CA ARG A 44 -5.11 -0.56 5.87
C ARG A 44 -3.62 -0.28 5.79
N VAL A 45 -3.25 0.95 6.08
CA VAL A 45 -1.83 1.34 6.13
C VAL A 45 -1.51 1.76 7.54
N GLN A 46 -0.66 0.99 8.19
CA GLN A 46 -0.19 1.34 9.53
C GLN A 46 1.12 2.08 9.39
N CYS A 47 1.19 3.23 10.02
CA CYS A 47 2.33 4.12 9.87
C CYS A 47 3.11 4.19 11.17
N GLU A 48 4.38 3.87 11.07
CA GLU A 48 5.31 4.03 12.17
C GLU A 48 6.53 4.76 11.64
N ASN A 49 7.32 5.27 12.53
CA ASN A 49 8.52 5.95 12.08
C ASN A 49 9.43 4.98 11.35
N GLY A 50 9.65 5.23 10.07
CA GLY A 50 10.50 4.39 9.26
C GLY A 50 9.88 3.10 8.78
N LYS A 51 8.56 2.93 8.97
CA LYS A 51 7.92 1.69 8.59
C LYS A 51 6.46 1.91 8.21
N LEU A 52 6.07 1.37 7.09
CA LEU A 52 4.67 1.35 6.68
C LEU A 52 4.26 -0.10 6.47
N THR A 53 3.17 -0.50 7.11
CA THR A 53 2.67 -1.85 6.96
C THR A 53 1.31 -1.77 6.27
N ILE A 54 1.18 -2.45 5.15
CA ILE A 54 -0.03 -2.43 4.34
C ILE A 54 -0.65 -3.81 4.36
N THR A 55 -1.91 -3.88 4.75
CA THR A 55 -2.62 -5.15 4.79
C THR A 55 -3.97 -5.01 4.09
N PRO A 56 -4.44 -6.07 3.43
CA PRO A 56 -5.79 -6.03 2.87
C PRO A 56 -6.81 -6.26 3.96
N LEU A 57 -7.94 -5.58 3.84
CA LEU A 57 -9.03 -5.75 4.77
C LEU A 57 -9.98 -6.80 4.22
N LEU A 58 -10.41 -7.71 5.08
CA LEU A 58 -11.44 -8.64 4.72
C LEU A 58 -12.78 -7.93 4.79
N LYS A 59 -13.73 -8.40 3.99
CA LYS A 59 -15.01 -7.75 3.93
C LYS A 59 -15.67 -7.60 5.29
N HIS A 60 -15.67 -8.67 6.05
CA HIS A 60 -16.36 -8.63 7.34
C HIS A 60 -15.61 -7.74 8.34
N GLU A 61 -14.35 -7.53 8.15
CA GLU A 61 -13.60 -6.63 9.04
C GLU A 61 -13.99 -5.19 8.82
N SER A 62 -14.23 -4.84 7.58
CA SER A 62 -14.55 -3.46 7.28
C SER A 62 -15.92 -3.06 7.82
N LEU A 63 -16.76 -4.03 8.15
CA LEU A 63 -18.08 -3.74 8.68
C LEU A 63 -18.07 -3.43 10.16
N MET A 64 -16.95 -3.59 10.79
CA MET A 64 -16.88 -3.38 12.23
C MET A 64 -16.80 -1.92 12.61
N ASP A 65 -16.70 -1.06 11.68
CA ASP A 65 -16.59 0.37 11.97
C ASP A 65 -17.86 1.00 12.43
#